data_c65e5a7bbe2ad44d05819d77898538c5
#
_entry.id   c65e5a7bbe2ad44d05819d77898538c5
#
_cell.length_a   1.000
_cell.length_b   1.000
_cell.length_c   1.000
_cell.angle_alpha   90.00
_cell.angle_beta   90.00
_cell.angle_gamma   90.00
#
_symmetry.space_group_name_H-M   'P 1'
#
loop_
_entity.id
_entity.type
_entity.pdbx_description
1 polymer ?
#
loop_
_entity_poly.entity_id
_entity_poly.type
_entity_poly.pdbx_seq_one_letter_code
_entity_poly.pdbx_strand_id
1 'polypeptide(L)'
;MKSEFELALSQIAADKGLTTDDVLEAVRAAVDSAYRDLPGALEDIDVHVDGQGSFSVHANRTVVEGEVSDADAEISLDEAATIDAELQLGDIVQVDITPNDFSRIAAQKARQAMLFTLREAERSLVFDRYIDHVGELMVGKVTRIDYRGVVLEFGHAEAVMPPGEQIPTEHLRLNQRVRVYLVQVNEVGRGPQLRVSRRHPDFVRRLFEREIPEIANNSVEIVNIARDAGVRTKVAVRALQEGLDPVGSCVGVRGARIQNIVRDLVPEKVEIVEFSDDATRYVGNALSPAQVIAVNINVEENLADVLVAPDMVSLAIGREGQNSRLAARLTGWRINIRDASAPEDLQLEAAPDPLAADGDVAGGDSAGESADLGGLTVARLREIAAEREISLTGLRLKADIVGAIEAAATTAGSTDDATDEPAHEEAAADDTAATDAPADEEPVTADAAAADTAEEAADAPAKEEAAGDGD
;
A
#
# COMPACT_ATOMS: atom_id res chain seq x y z
N MET A 1 37.74 -23.89 21.77
CA MET A 1 37.16 -22.57 22.18
C MET A 1 36.48 -22.05 20.93
N LYS A 2 35.22 -21.59 21.05
CA LYS A 2 34.58 -20.93 19.89
C LYS A 2 35.32 -19.63 19.59
N SER A 3 35.55 -19.33 18.32
CA SER A 3 36.20 -18.09 17.93
C SER A 3 35.31 -16.87 18.24
N GLU A 4 35.88 -15.65 18.21
CA GLU A 4 35.11 -14.41 18.36
C GLU A 4 34.04 -14.30 17.28
N PHE A 5 34.36 -14.77 16.06
CA PHE A 5 33.42 -14.79 14.93
C PHE A 5 32.24 -15.74 15.20
N GLU A 6 32.49 -16.99 15.60
CA GLU A 6 31.45 -17.94 15.96
C GLU A 6 30.58 -17.47 17.13
N LEU A 7 31.17 -16.80 18.11
CA LEU A 7 30.43 -16.22 19.24
C LEU A 7 29.52 -15.08 18.78
N ALA A 8 30.03 -14.16 17.96
CA ALA A 8 29.25 -13.06 17.39
C ALA A 8 28.09 -13.59 16.53
N LEU A 9 28.38 -14.60 15.69
CA LEU A 9 27.41 -15.23 14.80
C LEU A 9 26.30 -15.94 15.60
N SER A 10 26.69 -16.69 16.65
CA SER A 10 25.72 -17.38 17.52
C SER A 10 24.87 -16.42 18.34
N GLN A 11 25.42 -15.28 18.76
CA GLN A 11 24.68 -14.25 19.48
C GLN A 11 23.67 -13.55 18.57
N ILE A 12 24.07 -13.18 17.35
CA ILE A 12 23.18 -12.57 16.34
C ILE A 12 22.06 -13.55 15.95
N ALA A 13 22.39 -14.82 15.74
CA ALA A 13 21.42 -15.85 15.40
C ALA A 13 20.39 -16.05 16.54
N ALA A 14 20.87 -16.16 17.79
CA ALA A 14 20.02 -16.34 18.96
C ALA A 14 19.07 -15.17 19.21
N ASP A 15 19.56 -13.92 19.05
CA ASP A 15 18.75 -12.70 19.24
C ASP A 15 17.58 -12.61 18.25
N LYS A 16 17.67 -13.31 17.11
CA LYS A 16 16.71 -13.24 15.99
C LYS A 16 15.97 -14.55 15.72
N GLY A 17 16.21 -15.58 16.55
CA GLY A 17 15.54 -16.87 16.40
C GLY A 17 16.01 -17.71 15.21
N LEU A 18 17.18 -17.37 14.65
CA LEU A 18 17.84 -18.12 13.57
C LEU A 18 18.78 -19.17 14.14
N THR A 19 19.12 -20.19 13.33
CA THR A 19 20.26 -21.06 13.63
C THR A 19 21.55 -20.46 13.07
N THR A 20 22.68 -20.80 13.69
CA THR A 20 24.00 -20.38 13.16
C THR A 20 24.25 -20.93 11.76
N ASP A 21 23.70 -22.10 11.47
CA ASP A 21 23.85 -22.79 10.19
C ASP A 21 23.10 -22.04 9.07
N ASP A 22 21.89 -21.53 9.31
CA ASP A 22 21.13 -20.72 8.34
C ASP A 22 21.90 -19.45 7.94
N VAL A 23 22.53 -18.79 8.93
CA VAL A 23 23.31 -17.58 8.65
C VAL A 23 24.59 -17.91 7.89
N LEU A 24 25.26 -19.02 8.23
CA LEU A 24 26.48 -19.47 7.53
C LEU A 24 26.18 -19.89 6.09
N GLU A 25 25.06 -20.58 5.86
CA GLU A 25 24.64 -20.98 4.52
C GLU A 25 24.36 -19.75 3.64
N ALA A 26 23.64 -18.76 4.17
CA ALA A 26 23.42 -17.51 3.46
C ALA A 26 24.71 -16.75 3.13
N VAL A 27 25.68 -16.78 4.05
CA VAL A 27 27.00 -16.19 3.85
C VAL A 27 27.77 -16.93 2.76
N ARG A 28 27.80 -18.27 2.80
CA ARG A 28 28.44 -19.09 1.78
C ARG A 28 27.86 -18.84 0.40
N ALA A 29 26.53 -18.85 0.27
CA ALA A 29 25.84 -18.58 -0.99
C ALA A 29 26.16 -17.17 -1.54
N ALA A 30 26.29 -16.17 -0.68
CA ALA A 30 26.64 -14.81 -1.10
C ALA A 30 28.09 -14.69 -1.54
N VAL A 31 29.01 -15.41 -0.90
CA VAL A 31 30.43 -15.45 -1.28
C VAL A 31 30.63 -16.24 -2.56
N ASP A 32 29.91 -17.35 -2.75
CA ASP A 32 29.85 -18.12 -4.00
C ASP A 32 29.39 -17.23 -5.16
N SER A 33 28.25 -16.53 -4.99
CA SER A 33 27.78 -15.57 -6.00
C SER A 33 28.81 -14.49 -6.31
N ALA A 34 29.52 -13.99 -5.29
CA ALA A 34 30.54 -12.97 -5.48
C ALA A 34 31.77 -13.48 -6.29
N TYR A 35 32.13 -14.75 -6.11
CA TYR A 35 33.17 -15.37 -6.86
C TYR A 35 32.76 -15.56 -8.33
N ARG A 36 31.56 -16.04 -8.60
CA ARG A 36 31.00 -16.22 -9.96
C ARG A 36 30.87 -14.91 -10.74
N ASP A 37 30.78 -13.77 -10.06
CA ASP A 37 30.80 -12.44 -10.70
C ASP A 37 32.20 -12.02 -11.21
N LEU A 38 33.25 -12.76 -10.84
CA LEU A 38 34.63 -12.47 -11.29
C LEU A 38 34.89 -13.01 -12.70
N PRO A 39 35.68 -12.30 -13.52
CA PRO A 39 36.08 -12.79 -14.82
C PRO A 39 36.99 -14.02 -14.65
N GLY A 40 36.61 -15.14 -15.28
CA GLY A 40 37.32 -16.41 -15.17
C GLY A 40 36.98 -17.27 -13.98
N ALA A 41 35.81 -17.01 -13.35
CA ALA A 41 35.29 -17.83 -12.28
C ALA A 41 34.94 -19.25 -12.76
N LEU A 42 35.30 -20.26 -11.97
CA LEU A 42 35.00 -21.66 -12.24
C LEU A 42 33.51 -21.96 -11.78
N GLU A 43 32.92 -22.97 -12.45
CA GLU A 43 31.51 -23.35 -12.13
C GLU A 43 31.43 -24.28 -10.92
N ASP A 44 32.37 -25.21 -10.76
CA ASP A 44 32.36 -26.20 -9.66
C ASP A 44 33.33 -25.79 -8.55
N ILE A 45 32.77 -25.06 -7.59
CA ILE A 45 33.50 -24.51 -6.45
C ILE A 45 32.79 -24.78 -5.13
N ASP A 46 33.57 -24.84 -4.07
CA ASP A 46 33.10 -24.84 -2.68
C ASP A 46 33.67 -23.66 -1.90
N VAL A 47 32.80 -22.97 -1.16
CA VAL A 47 33.21 -21.86 -0.30
C VAL A 47 33.38 -22.34 1.12
N HIS A 48 34.58 -22.24 1.65
CA HIS A 48 34.87 -22.54 3.05
C HIS A 48 34.97 -21.26 3.88
N VAL A 49 34.39 -21.34 5.07
CA VAL A 49 34.48 -20.30 6.08
C VAL A 49 35.18 -20.87 7.28
N ASP A 50 36.34 -20.33 7.62
CA ASP A 50 37.06 -20.78 8.80
C ASP A 50 36.44 -20.22 10.09
N GLY A 51 36.82 -20.80 11.23
CA GLY A 51 36.34 -20.33 12.55
C GLY A 51 36.79 -18.89 12.89
N GLN A 52 37.66 -18.25 12.11
CA GLN A 52 38.10 -16.87 12.29
C GLN A 52 37.36 -15.89 11.38
N GLY A 53 36.47 -16.42 10.49
CA GLY A 53 35.71 -15.61 9.55
C GLY A 53 36.46 -15.27 8.27
N SER A 54 37.54 -16.02 7.96
CA SER A 54 38.22 -15.94 6.67
C SER A 54 37.52 -16.82 5.65
N PHE A 55 37.48 -16.36 4.42
CA PHE A 55 36.83 -17.06 3.31
C PHE A 55 37.88 -17.60 2.35
N SER A 56 37.76 -18.87 2.00
CA SER A 56 38.53 -19.52 0.93
C SER A 56 37.58 -20.18 -0.08
N VAL A 57 38.00 -20.15 -1.33
CA VAL A 57 37.27 -20.77 -2.45
C VAL A 57 38.10 -21.93 -2.96
N HIS A 58 37.49 -23.09 -2.98
CA HIS A 58 38.10 -24.32 -3.42
C HIS A 58 37.43 -24.80 -4.70
N ALA A 59 38.21 -25.15 -5.73
CA ALA A 59 37.70 -25.83 -6.90
C ALA A 59 37.72 -27.35 -6.69
N ASN A 60 36.65 -28.01 -7.08
CA ASN A 60 36.57 -29.45 -7.10
C ASN A 60 37.18 -29.96 -8.38
N ARG A 61 38.35 -30.61 -8.29
CA ARG A 61 39.06 -31.17 -9.47
C ARG A 61 39.13 -32.66 -9.36
N THR A 62 38.95 -33.33 -10.51
CA THR A 62 39.05 -34.79 -10.61
C THR A 62 40.49 -35.19 -10.90
N VAL A 63 41.02 -36.17 -10.16
CA VAL A 63 42.38 -36.69 -10.37
C VAL A 63 42.42 -37.55 -11.62
N VAL A 64 43.29 -37.18 -12.59
CA VAL A 64 43.49 -37.90 -13.86
C VAL A 64 44.90 -38.42 -14.01
N GLU A 65 45.04 -39.48 -14.82
CA GLU A 65 46.34 -40.06 -15.17
C GLU A 65 46.88 -39.39 -16.43
N GLY A 66 48.01 -38.71 -16.32
CA GLY A 66 48.70 -38.13 -17.49
C GLY A 66 48.49 -36.64 -17.69
N GLU A 67 48.36 -36.20 -18.94
CA GLU A 67 48.18 -34.78 -19.29
C GLU A 67 46.75 -34.33 -18.95
N VAL A 68 46.64 -33.23 -18.22
CA VAL A 68 45.40 -32.56 -17.85
C VAL A 68 44.80 -31.96 -19.13
N SER A 69 43.58 -32.40 -19.49
CA SER A 69 42.87 -31.89 -20.67
C SER A 69 42.15 -30.59 -20.37
N ASP A 70 41.63 -30.47 -19.16
CA ASP A 70 40.94 -29.27 -18.65
C ASP A 70 41.52 -28.88 -17.28
N ALA A 71 42.36 -27.85 -17.27
CA ALA A 71 43.03 -27.37 -16.07
C ALA A 71 42.05 -26.83 -15.00
N ASP A 72 40.79 -26.55 -15.36
CA ASP A 72 39.78 -26.02 -14.46
C ASP A 72 39.03 -27.15 -13.74
N ALA A 73 38.86 -28.32 -14.38
CA ALA A 73 38.12 -29.48 -13.85
C ALA A 73 39.00 -30.66 -13.44
N GLU A 74 40.26 -30.72 -13.91
CA GLU A 74 41.13 -31.87 -13.72
C GLU A 74 42.46 -31.48 -13.02
N ILE A 75 43.05 -32.42 -12.32
CA ILE A 75 44.36 -32.28 -11.69
C ILE A 75 45.16 -33.56 -11.93
N SER A 76 46.47 -33.44 -12.21
CA SER A 76 47.33 -34.61 -12.38
C SER A 76 47.54 -35.36 -11.07
N LEU A 77 47.75 -36.68 -11.15
CA LEU A 77 48.02 -37.53 -9.98
C LEU A 77 49.24 -37.03 -9.19
N ASP A 78 50.29 -36.56 -9.90
CA ASP A 78 51.51 -36.05 -9.28
C ASP A 78 51.25 -34.76 -8.45
N GLU A 79 50.42 -33.88 -8.96
CA GLU A 79 50.00 -32.66 -8.23
C GLU A 79 49.04 -32.98 -7.10
N ALA A 80 48.05 -33.87 -7.32
CA ALA A 80 47.13 -34.34 -6.30
C ALA A 80 47.84 -34.99 -5.10
N ALA A 81 48.89 -35.80 -5.36
CA ALA A 81 49.73 -36.42 -4.33
C ALA A 81 50.52 -35.43 -3.45
N THR A 82 50.70 -34.18 -3.92
CA THR A 82 51.29 -33.11 -3.06
C THR A 82 50.28 -32.54 -2.06
N ILE A 83 48.99 -32.69 -2.33
CA ILE A 83 47.90 -32.22 -1.46
C ILE A 83 47.54 -33.32 -0.46
N ASP A 84 47.30 -34.55 -0.94
CA ASP A 84 47.07 -35.74 -0.12
C ASP A 84 47.66 -36.97 -0.83
N ALA A 85 48.55 -37.67 -0.16
CA ALA A 85 49.25 -38.85 -0.67
C ALA A 85 48.37 -40.11 -0.81
N GLU A 86 47.16 -40.10 -0.29
CA GLU A 86 46.23 -41.26 -0.35
C GLU A 86 45.25 -41.17 -1.53
N LEU A 87 45.26 -40.10 -2.34
CA LEU A 87 44.37 -39.89 -3.46
C LEU A 87 44.59 -40.88 -4.59
N GLN A 88 43.50 -41.32 -5.19
CA GLN A 88 43.46 -42.27 -6.31
C GLN A 88 42.87 -41.60 -7.57
N LEU A 89 43.12 -42.26 -8.72
CA LEU A 89 42.52 -41.83 -9.98
C LEU A 89 40.99 -41.82 -9.92
N GLY A 90 40.41 -40.70 -10.30
CA GLY A 90 38.97 -40.48 -10.27
C GLY A 90 38.43 -39.86 -8.95
N ASP A 91 39.30 -39.68 -7.94
CA ASP A 91 38.92 -38.97 -6.72
C ASP A 91 38.76 -37.47 -7.00
N ILE A 92 37.90 -36.81 -6.22
CA ILE A 92 37.69 -35.36 -6.28
C ILE A 92 38.54 -34.72 -5.19
N VAL A 93 39.35 -33.77 -5.56
CA VAL A 93 40.24 -33.02 -4.68
C VAL A 93 39.85 -31.54 -4.66
N GLN A 94 39.83 -30.96 -3.47
CA GLN A 94 39.57 -29.54 -3.29
C GLN A 94 40.90 -28.76 -3.35
N VAL A 95 41.05 -27.91 -4.36
CA VAL A 95 42.21 -27.08 -4.56
C VAL A 95 41.87 -25.64 -4.22
N ASP A 96 42.64 -25.01 -3.33
CA ASP A 96 42.47 -23.59 -3.02
C ASP A 96 42.82 -22.70 -4.22
N ILE A 97 41.82 -22.00 -4.71
CA ILE A 97 41.90 -21.09 -5.85
C ILE A 97 41.56 -19.64 -5.46
N THR A 98 41.61 -19.34 -4.16
CA THR A 98 41.22 -18.03 -3.64
C THR A 98 42.06 -16.91 -4.24
N PRO A 99 41.45 -15.96 -5.01
CA PRO A 99 42.21 -14.83 -5.57
C PRO A 99 42.73 -13.91 -4.45
N ASN A 100 43.94 -13.36 -4.63
CA ASN A 100 44.60 -12.54 -3.61
C ASN A 100 43.78 -11.35 -3.09
N ASP A 101 42.94 -10.73 -3.93
CA ASP A 101 42.08 -9.59 -3.57
C ASP A 101 40.66 -9.99 -3.20
N PHE A 102 40.32 -11.28 -3.24
CA PHE A 102 38.96 -11.77 -3.05
C PHE A 102 38.50 -11.64 -1.59
N SER A 103 39.36 -11.78 -0.60
CA SER A 103 39.02 -11.72 0.84
C SER A 103 38.25 -10.46 1.21
N ARG A 104 38.59 -9.31 0.62
CA ARG A 104 37.92 -8.05 0.85
C ARG A 104 36.51 -8.00 0.23
N ILE A 105 36.35 -8.53 -0.97
CA ILE A 105 35.06 -8.62 -1.68
C ILE A 105 34.17 -9.62 -0.96
N ALA A 106 34.71 -10.79 -0.60
CA ALA A 106 34.01 -11.82 0.16
C ALA A 106 33.50 -11.30 1.51
N ALA A 107 34.33 -10.60 2.28
CA ALA A 107 33.94 -10.02 3.56
C ALA A 107 32.82 -8.97 3.42
N GLN A 108 32.86 -8.16 2.35
CA GLN A 108 31.79 -7.18 2.09
C GLN A 108 30.48 -7.86 1.71
N LYS A 109 30.52 -8.87 0.85
CA LYS A 109 29.32 -9.64 0.44
C LYS A 109 28.77 -10.47 1.59
N ALA A 110 29.62 -11.10 2.37
CA ALA A 110 29.25 -11.84 3.58
C ALA A 110 28.50 -10.92 4.58
N ARG A 111 29.01 -9.72 4.82
CA ARG A 111 28.33 -8.74 5.67
C ARG A 111 26.97 -8.33 5.11
N GLN A 112 26.85 -8.12 3.80
CA GLN A 112 25.58 -7.81 3.16
C GLN A 112 24.58 -8.96 3.29
N ALA A 113 25.04 -10.21 3.08
CA ALA A 113 24.20 -11.40 3.22
C ALA A 113 23.69 -11.56 4.65
N MET A 114 24.57 -11.47 5.64
CA MET A 114 24.17 -11.51 7.06
C MET A 114 23.09 -10.47 7.38
N LEU A 115 23.29 -9.22 6.94
CA LEU A 115 22.31 -8.15 7.16
C LEU A 115 20.99 -8.40 6.42
N PHE A 116 21.04 -9.06 5.26
CA PHE A 116 19.85 -9.42 4.51
C PHE A 116 19.08 -10.53 5.21
N THR A 117 19.75 -11.65 5.54
CA THR A 117 19.15 -12.78 6.26
C THR A 117 18.55 -12.36 7.61
N LEU A 118 19.26 -11.49 8.32
CA LEU A 118 18.80 -10.94 9.59
C LEU A 118 17.51 -10.13 9.43
N ARG A 119 17.43 -9.28 8.40
CA ARG A 119 16.21 -8.50 8.11
C ARG A 119 15.07 -9.38 7.66
N GLU A 120 15.36 -10.43 6.91
CA GLU A 120 14.34 -11.38 6.45
C GLU A 120 13.74 -12.15 7.62
N ALA A 121 14.58 -12.63 8.55
CA ALA A 121 14.12 -13.26 9.78
C ALA A 121 13.31 -12.31 10.67
N GLU A 122 13.75 -11.06 10.84
CA GLU A 122 12.96 -10.02 11.54
C GLU A 122 11.59 -9.85 10.90
N ARG A 123 11.52 -9.86 9.57
CA ARG A 123 10.27 -9.71 8.84
C ARG A 123 9.34 -10.90 9.03
N SER A 124 9.87 -12.13 8.96
CA SER A 124 9.10 -13.34 9.20
C SER A 124 8.52 -13.34 10.61
N LEU A 125 9.32 -13.02 11.63
CA LEU A 125 8.84 -12.92 13.01
C LEU A 125 7.74 -11.86 13.19
N VAL A 126 7.86 -10.72 12.50
CA VAL A 126 6.81 -9.69 12.53
C VAL A 126 5.58 -10.18 11.79
N PHE A 127 5.73 -10.84 10.64
CA PHE A 127 4.62 -11.41 9.88
C PHE A 127 3.84 -12.42 10.75
N ASP A 128 4.51 -13.42 11.31
CA ASP A 128 3.88 -14.45 12.14
C ASP A 128 3.16 -13.86 13.35
N ARG A 129 3.71 -12.79 13.95
CA ARG A 129 3.11 -12.13 15.10
C ARG A 129 1.84 -11.35 14.77
N TYR A 130 1.78 -10.74 13.58
CA TYR A 130 0.71 -9.79 13.25
C TYR A 130 -0.28 -10.29 12.21
N ILE A 131 -0.05 -11.42 11.57
CA ILE A 131 -0.95 -11.94 10.54
C ILE A 131 -2.35 -12.24 11.10
N ASP A 132 -2.43 -12.81 12.30
CA ASP A 132 -3.69 -13.13 12.97
C ASP A 132 -4.43 -11.89 13.48
N HIS A 133 -3.74 -10.75 13.56
CA HIS A 133 -4.31 -9.46 13.96
C HIS A 133 -4.79 -8.59 12.80
N VAL A 134 -4.71 -9.10 11.56
CA VAL A 134 -5.29 -8.41 10.40
C VAL A 134 -6.79 -8.25 10.61
N GLY A 135 -7.29 -7.02 10.44
CA GLY A 135 -8.67 -6.71 10.72
C GLY A 135 -8.97 -6.29 12.16
N GLU A 136 -7.96 -6.10 13.01
CA GLU A 136 -8.12 -5.67 14.41
C GLU A 136 -7.65 -4.23 14.64
N LEU A 137 -8.06 -3.70 15.80
CA LEU A 137 -7.60 -2.40 16.29
C LEU A 137 -6.31 -2.53 17.08
N MET A 138 -5.33 -1.75 16.68
CA MET A 138 -4.03 -1.65 17.35
C MET A 138 -3.77 -0.22 17.84
N VAL A 139 -2.94 -0.07 18.87
CA VAL A 139 -2.50 1.23 19.38
C VAL A 139 -1.02 1.38 19.09
N GLY A 140 -0.67 2.28 18.16
CA GLY A 140 0.70 2.60 17.80
C GLY A 140 1.11 3.99 18.25
N LYS A 141 2.42 4.20 18.39
CA LYS A 141 3.04 5.49 18.67
C LYS A 141 3.55 6.10 17.37
N VAL A 142 3.17 7.33 17.06
CA VAL A 142 3.66 8.05 15.87
C VAL A 142 5.15 8.38 16.06
N THR A 143 6.00 7.83 15.19
CA THR A 143 7.45 8.04 15.21
C THR A 143 7.91 9.00 14.13
N ARG A 144 7.26 9.00 12.97
CA ARG A 144 7.64 9.84 11.83
C ARG A 144 6.41 10.24 11.02
N ILE A 145 6.43 11.46 10.50
CA ILE A 145 5.42 11.97 9.57
C ILE A 145 6.16 12.52 8.37
N ASP A 146 5.92 11.93 7.20
CA ASP A 146 6.55 12.35 5.96
C ASP A 146 5.53 12.32 4.78
N TYR A 147 6.00 12.64 3.56
CA TYR A 147 5.14 12.64 2.37
C TYR A 147 4.63 11.25 1.96
N ARG A 148 5.28 10.18 2.43
CA ARG A 148 4.86 8.79 2.19
C ARG A 148 3.75 8.36 3.14
N GLY A 149 3.59 9.07 4.25
CA GLY A 149 2.58 8.78 5.25
C GLY A 149 3.08 8.97 6.68
N VAL A 150 2.29 8.46 7.59
CA VAL A 150 2.60 8.43 9.03
C VAL A 150 3.13 7.06 9.39
N VAL A 151 4.31 7.04 10.01
CA VAL A 151 4.93 5.82 10.53
C VAL A 151 4.59 5.69 12.01
N LEU A 152 4.10 4.51 12.36
CA LEU A 152 3.73 4.15 13.73
C LEU A 152 4.56 2.97 14.21
N GLU A 153 4.94 3.01 15.47
CA GLU A 153 5.67 1.95 16.16
C GLU A 153 4.71 1.09 16.99
N PHE A 154 4.84 -0.24 16.84
CA PHE A 154 4.14 -1.26 17.59
C PHE A 154 5.15 -2.19 18.27
N GLY A 155 5.76 -1.73 19.35
CA GLY A 155 6.87 -2.46 19.99
C GLY A 155 8.10 -2.49 19.08
N HIS A 156 8.39 -3.65 18.47
CA HIS A 156 9.53 -3.81 17.56
C HIS A 156 9.16 -3.69 16.08
N ALA A 157 7.88 -3.58 15.75
CA ALA A 157 7.41 -3.48 14.38
C ALA A 157 7.05 -2.04 14.01
N GLU A 158 7.33 -1.66 12.77
CA GLU A 158 6.89 -0.41 12.18
C GLU A 158 5.73 -0.64 11.22
N ALA A 159 4.70 0.20 11.33
CA ALA A 159 3.60 0.26 10.40
C ALA A 159 3.55 1.60 9.68
N VAL A 160 3.09 1.59 8.45
CA VAL A 160 2.87 2.80 7.67
C VAL A 160 1.38 3.00 7.41
N MET A 161 0.93 4.23 7.66
CA MET A 161 -0.38 4.73 7.28
C MET A 161 -0.20 5.70 6.10
N PRO A 162 -0.41 5.23 4.85
CA PRO A 162 -0.27 6.07 3.68
C PRO A 162 -1.26 7.25 3.69
N PRO A 163 -1.04 8.33 2.90
CA PRO A 163 -1.95 9.47 2.87
C PRO A 163 -3.41 9.11 2.55
N GLY A 164 -3.64 8.12 1.68
CA GLY A 164 -4.99 7.61 1.36
C GLY A 164 -5.70 6.90 2.51
N GLU A 165 -4.97 6.45 3.54
CA GLU A 165 -5.51 5.76 4.73
C GLU A 165 -5.61 6.69 5.95
N GLN A 166 -5.21 7.95 5.80
CA GLN A 166 -5.33 8.97 6.84
C GLN A 166 -6.68 9.67 6.76
N ILE A 167 -7.11 10.23 7.88
CA ILE A 167 -8.25 11.13 7.93
C ILE A 167 -7.74 12.54 7.57
N PRO A 168 -8.25 13.17 6.49
CA PRO A 168 -7.72 14.46 6.01
C PRO A 168 -7.80 15.61 7.04
N THR A 169 -8.79 15.54 7.91
CA THR A 169 -9.06 16.57 8.93
C THR A 169 -8.33 16.33 10.24
N GLU A 170 -7.62 15.20 10.38
CA GLU A 170 -6.91 14.83 11.59
C GLU A 170 -5.46 15.29 11.54
N HIS A 171 -5.00 15.93 12.61
CA HIS A 171 -3.60 16.36 12.75
C HIS A 171 -2.88 15.50 13.78
N LEU A 172 -2.17 14.49 13.29
CA LEU A 172 -1.34 13.63 14.12
C LEU A 172 -0.04 14.34 14.52
N ARG A 173 0.46 14.03 15.73
CA ARG A 173 1.69 14.60 16.27
C ARG A 173 2.71 13.51 16.58
N LEU A 174 3.99 13.86 16.49
CA LEU A 174 5.06 12.97 16.92
C LEU A 174 4.88 12.55 18.38
N ASN A 175 5.20 11.31 18.68
CA ASN A 175 5.03 10.65 19.97
C ASN A 175 3.57 10.48 20.45
N GLN A 176 2.58 10.85 19.65
CA GLN A 176 1.17 10.60 19.95
C GLN A 176 0.87 9.10 19.84
N ARG A 177 0.12 8.57 20.81
CA ARG A 177 -0.47 7.22 20.69
C ARG A 177 -1.81 7.31 19.99
N VAL A 178 -1.95 6.55 18.91
CA VAL A 178 -3.16 6.54 18.06
C VAL A 178 -3.63 5.13 17.87
N ARG A 179 -4.94 4.98 17.88
CA ARG A 179 -5.60 3.72 17.52
C ARG A 179 -5.77 3.66 16.00
N VAL A 180 -5.42 2.53 15.42
CA VAL A 180 -5.50 2.30 13.97
C VAL A 180 -6.02 0.88 13.70
N TYR A 181 -6.55 0.68 12.51
CA TYR A 181 -6.99 -0.61 11.99
C TYR A 181 -5.86 -1.24 11.18
N LEU A 182 -5.51 -2.49 11.46
CA LEU A 182 -4.50 -3.23 10.69
C LEU A 182 -5.14 -3.77 9.41
N VAL A 183 -4.77 -3.18 8.28
CA VAL A 183 -5.33 -3.53 6.97
C VAL A 183 -4.65 -4.76 6.39
N GLN A 184 -3.32 -4.79 6.47
CA GLN A 184 -2.50 -5.79 5.78
C GLN A 184 -1.14 -5.95 6.46
N VAL A 185 -0.65 -7.19 6.41
CA VAL A 185 0.72 -7.56 6.77
C VAL A 185 1.40 -8.11 5.51
N ASN A 186 2.58 -7.60 5.17
CA ASN A 186 3.36 -8.05 4.03
C ASN A 186 4.56 -8.89 4.50
N GLU A 187 4.65 -10.11 4.03
CA GLU A 187 5.77 -11.00 4.31
C GLU A 187 7.01 -10.59 3.52
N VAL A 188 6.86 -10.41 2.21
CA VAL A 188 7.96 -10.18 1.26
C VAL A 188 7.82 -8.81 0.58
N GLY A 189 8.95 -8.17 0.28
CA GLY A 189 8.99 -6.94 -0.52
C GLY A 189 9.82 -5.82 0.08
N ARG A 190 10.01 -4.74 -0.68
CA ARG A 190 10.78 -3.55 -0.27
C ARG A 190 9.94 -2.50 0.50
N GLY A 191 8.63 -2.76 0.67
CA GLY A 191 7.70 -1.83 1.31
C GLY A 191 7.61 -1.98 2.83
N PRO A 192 6.75 -1.18 3.47
CA PRO A 192 6.43 -1.33 4.89
C PRO A 192 5.76 -2.68 5.14
N GLN A 193 6.11 -3.29 6.26
CA GLN A 193 5.60 -4.62 6.60
C GLN A 193 4.14 -4.58 7.06
N LEU A 194 3.79 -3.62 7.89
CA LEU A 194 2.43 -3.41 8.37
C LEU A 194 1.82 -2.19 7.68
N ARG A 195 0.61 -2.36 7.15
CA ARG A 195 -0.20 -1.28 6.61
C ARG A 195 -1.42 -1.06 7.50
N VAL A 196 -1.60 0.16 7.94
CA VAL A 196 -2.67 0.54 8.86
C VAL A 196 -3.51 1.67 8.31
N SER A 197 -4.76 1.76 8.76
CA SER A 197 -5.73 2.75 8.32
C SER A 197 -6.51 3.33 9.49
N ARG A 198 -6.87 4.60 9.36
CA ARG A 198 -7.91 5.27 10.16
C ARG A 198 -9.12 5.66 9.30
N ARG A 199 -8.96 5.58 7.98
CA ARG A 199 -10.02 5.90 7.01
C ARG A 199 -10.94 4.71 6.72
N HIS A 200 -10.46 3.47 6.87
CA HIS A 200 -11.21 2.26 6.53
C HIS A 200 -12.56 2.19 7.28
N PRO A 201 -13.67 1.79 6.64
CA PRO A 201 -14.97 1.65 7.31
C PRO A 201 -14.94 0.72 8.52
N ASP A 202 -14.21 -0.40 8.41
CA ASP A 202 -14.08 -1.38 9.49
C ASP A 202 -13.34 -0.83 10.71
N PHE A 203 -12.58 0.26 10.59
CA PHE A 203 -12.08 0.97 11.76
C PHE A 203 -13.22 1.38 12.71
N VAL A 204 -14.30 1.92 12.14
CA VAL A 204 -15.50 2.27 12.92
C VAL A 204 -16.19 1.02 13.44
N ARG A 205 -16.37 -0.02 12.61
CA ARG A 205 -16.96 -1.30 13.00
C ARG A 205 -16.28 -1.87 14.24
N ARG A 206 -14.95 -1.97 14.21
CA ARG A 206 -14.15 -2.49 15.32
C ARG A 206 -14.21 -1.60 16.58
N LEU A 207 -14.35 -0.28 16.43
CA LEU A 207 -14.57 0.61 17.57
C LEU A 207 -15.91 0.32 18.25
N PHE A 208 -16.97 0.08 17.47
CA PHE A 208 -18.28 -0.30 17.98
C PHE A 208 -18.25 -1.67 18.67
N GLU A 209 -17.66 -2.69 18.05
CA GLU A 209 -17.52 -4.04 18.63
C GLU A 209 -16.78 -4.02 19.98
N ARG A 210 -15.80 -3.18 20.10
CA ARG A 210 -14.99 -3.05 21.31
C ARG A 210 -15.72 -2.32 22.44
N GLU A 211 -16.49 -1.28 22.12
CA GLU A 211 -17.13 -0.41 23.11
C GLU A 211 -18.53 -0.88 23.51
N ILE A 212 -19.19 -1.64 22.64
CA ILE A 212 -20.59 -2.05 22.79
C ILE A 212 -20.67 -3.58 22.98
N PRO A 213 -20.90 -4.06 24.21
CA PRO A 213 -20.96 -5.49 24.48
C PRO A 213 -22.07 -6.22 23.71
N GLU A 214 -23.19 -5.55 23.42
CA GLU A 214 -24.32 -6.10 22.67
C GLU A 214 -23.96 -6.37 21.22
N ILE A 215 -22.98 -5.66 20.64
CA ILE A 215 -22.42 -5.96 19.32
C ILE A 215 -21.41 -7.09 19.43
N ALA A 216 -20.52 -7.06 20.43
CA ALA A 216 -19.50 -8.09 20.64
C ALA A 216 -20.10 -9.48 20.86
N ASN A 217 -21.27 -9.59 21.50
CA ASN A 217 -21.98 -10.84 21.75
C ASN A 217 -23.05 -11.17 20.70
N ASN A 218 -23.10 -10.42 19.58
CA ASN A 218 -24.05 -10.60 18.48
C ASN A 218 -25.54 -10.46 18.88
N SER A 219 -25.86 -9.68 19.91
CA SER A 219 -27.25 -9.31 20.22
C SER A 219 -27.74 -8.14 19.36
N VAL A 220 -26.80 -7.28 18.94
CA VAL A 220 -26.97 -6.21 17.95
C VAL A 220 -25.99 -6.42 16.81
N GLU A 221 -26.47 -6.30 15.58
CA GLU A 221 -25.67 -6.41 14.38
C GLU A 221 -25.45 -5.04 13.72
N ILE A 222 -24.24 -4.77 13.23
CA ILE A 222 -23.96 -3.65 12.34
C ILE A 222 -24.20 -4.13 10.91
N VAL A 223 -25.31 -3.72 10.31
CA VAL A 223 -25.72 -4.12 8.97
C VAL A 223 -24.86 -3.42 7.91
N ASN A 224 -24.73 -2.09 8.02
CA ASN A 224 -23.97 -1.31 7.05
C ASN A 224 -23.36 -0.05 7.70
N ILE A 225 -22.30 0.46 7.08
CA ILE A 225 -21.61 1.69 7.51
C ILE A 225 -21.39 2.57 6.27
N ALA A 226 -21.97 3.76 6.27
CA ALA A 226 -21.66 4.80 5.29
C ALA A 226 -20.79 5.86 5.94
N ARG A 227 -19.53 6.01 5.46
CA ARG A 227 -18.53 6.85 6.10
C ARG A 227 -17.97 7.88 5.14
N ASP A 228 -17.90 9.11 5.65
CA ASP A 228 -17.10 10.20 5.09
C ASP A 228 -16.05 10.57 6.17
N ALA A 229 -14.88 9.95 6.03
CA ALA A 229 -13.86 9.94 7.08
C ALA A 229 -13.42 11.35 7.49
N GLY A 230 -13.50 11.63 8.80
CA GLY A 230 -13.17 12.91 9.39
C GLY A 230 -14.29 13.93 9.34
N VAL A 231 -15.45 13.62 8.75
CA VAL A 231 -16.60 14.53 8.66
C VAL A 231 -17.83 13.92 9.31
N ARG A 232 -18.34 12.80 8.76
CA ARG A 232 -19.57 12.18 9.27
C ARG A 232 -19.64 10.70 8.89
N THR A 233 -20.18 9.90 9.81
CA THR A 233 -20.46 8.47 9.60
C THR A 233 -21.87 8.14 10.05
N LYS A 234 -22.58 7.34 9.23
CA LYS A 234 -23.85 6.71 9.59
C LYS A 234 -23.65 5.21 9.74
N VAL A 235 -24.12 4.65 10.83
CA VAL A 235 -24.03 3.22 11.15
C VAL A 235 -25.43 2.65 11.29
N ALA A 236 -25.80 1.70 10.43
CA ALA A 236 -27.06 1.01 10.50
C ALA A 236 -26.94 -0.21 11.41
N VAL A 237 -27.80 -0.28 12.42
CA VAL A 237 -27.82 -1.36 13.41
C VAL A 237 -29.15 -2.04 13.48
N ARG A 238 -29.15 -3.35 13.74
CA ARG A 238 -30.33 -4.19 13.89
C ARG A 238 -30.23 -5.02 15.16
N ALA A 239 -31.31 -5.11 15.93
CA ALA A 239 -31.40 -6.06 17.02
C ALA A 239 -31.66 -7.47 16.47
N LEU A 240 -30.90 -8.45 16.93
CA LEU A 240 -31.14 -9.88 16.65
C LEU A 240 -31.97 -10.55 17.73
N GLN A 241 -32.16 -9.88 18.88
CA GLN A 241 -33.01 -10.30 19.99
C GLN A 241 -34.28 -9.47 20.07
N GLU A 242 -35.42 -10.12 20.27
CA GLU A 242 -36.72 -9.43 20.46
C GLU A 242 -36.70 -8.56 21.71
N GLY A 243 -37.23 -7.35 21.60
CA GLY A 243 -37.37 -6.41 22.72
C GLY A 243 -36.13 -5.61 23.06
N LEU A 244 -35.02 -5.81 22.30
CA LEU A 244 -33.79 -5.00 22.45
C LEU A 244 -33.85 -3.75 21.55
N ASP A 245 -33.61 -2.58 22.13
CA ASP A 245 -33.41 -1.35 21.36
C ASP A 245 -31.97 -1.28 20.84
N PRO A 246 -31.72 -1.46 19.51
CA PRO A 246 -30.38 -1.49 18.97
C PRO A 246 -29.70 -0.11 19.03
N VAL A 247 -30.45 0.97 18.85
CA VAL A 247 -29.92 2.34 18.88
C VAL A 247 -29.57 2.74 20.31
N GLY A 248 -30.48 2.51 21.26
CA GLY A 248 -30.27 2.80 22.69
C GLY A 248 -29.09 2.02 23.26
N SER A 249 -28.89 0.76 22.86
CA SER A 249 -27.75 -0.08 23.27
C SER A 249 -26.43 0.52 22.79
N CYS A 250 -26.41 1.03 21.58
CA CYS A 250 -25.19 1.64 20.99
C CYS A 250 -24.91 3.04 21.58
N VAL A 251 -25.91 3.83 21.84
CA VAL A 251 -25.79 5.17 22.46
C VAL A 251 -25.34 5.06 23.91
N GLY A 252 -25.94 4.14 24.64
CA GLY A 252 -25.68 3.92 26.05
C GLY A 252 -26.26 5.01 26.96
N VAL A 253 -26.09 4.83 28.27
CA VAL A 253 -26.66 5.78 29.27
C VAL A 253 -26.05 7.18 29.06
N ARG A 254 -26.92 8.16 28.82
CA ARG A 254 -26.54 9.56 28.55
C ARG A 254 -25.51 9.72 27.40
N GLY A 255 -25.49 8.78 26.47
CA GLY A 255 -24.56 8.82 25.32
C GLY A 255 -23.12 8.46 25.65
N ALA A 256 -22.83 7.83 26.79
CA ALA A 256 -21.45 7.57 27.22
C ALA A 256 -20.69 6.65 26.26
N ARG A 257 -21.33 5.59 25.72
CA ARG A 257 -20.69 4.65 24.80
C ARG A 257 -20.33 5.31 23.47
N ILE A 258 -21.29 5.98 22.85
CA ILE A 258 -21.04 6.68 21.58
C ILE A 258 -20.00 7.79 21.72
N GLN A 259 -19.95 8.49 22.86
CA GLN A 259 -18.92 9.51 23.11
C GLN A 259 -17.52 8.93 23.20
N ASN A 260 -17.35 7.71 23.75
CA ASN A 260 -16.07 7.02 23.75
C ASN A 260 -15.59 6.70 22.33
N ILE A 261 -16.50 6.24 21.47
CA ILE A 261 -16.21 5.98 20.06
C ILE A 261 -15.86 7.28 19.33
N VAL A 262 -16.66 8.32 19.48
CA VAL A 262 -16.44 9.63 18.84
C VAL A 262 -15.11 10.25 19.26
N ARG A 263 -14.65 10.01 20.48
CA ARG A 263 -13.33 10.52 20.96
C ARG A 263 -12.18 10.00 20.12
N ASP A 264 -12.25 8.76 19.63
CA ASP A 264 -11.24 8.19 18.73
C ASP A 264 -11.37 8.68 17.29
N LEU A 265 -12.52 9.27 16.93
CA LEU A 265 -12.85 9.70 15.57
C LEU A 265 -12.83 11.22 15.36
N VAL A 266 -12.58 12.01 16.42
CA VAL A 266 -12.62 13.50 16.34
C VAL A 266 -11.85 14.00 15.13
N PRO A 267 -12.46 14.88 14.30
CA PRO A 267 -13.71 15.63 14.47
C PRO A 267 -14.97 14.97 13.87
N GLU A 268 -14.91 13.72 13.46
CA GLU A 268 -15.97 12.98 12.76
C GLU A 268 -17.22 12.80 13.64
N LYS A 269 -18.40 13.10 13.08
CA LYS A 269 -19.69 12.89 13.75
C LYS A 269 -20.24 11.52 13.41
N VAL A 270 -20.68 10.78 14.41
CA VAL A 270 -21.25 9.44 14.24
C VAL A 270 -22.74 9.46 14.55
N GLU A 271 -23.54 8.97 13.62
CA GLU A 271 -24.99 8.83 13.72
C GLU A 271 -25.38 7.35 13.63
N ILE A 272 -26.21 6.91 14.55
CA ILE A 272 -26.69 5.53 14.60
C ILE A 272 -28.10 5.51 14.03
N VAL A 273 -28.34 4.61 13.09
CA VAL A 273 -29.60 4.46 12.35
C VAL A 273 -30.14 3.06 12.61
N GLU A 274 -31.43 2.98 12.96
CA GLU A 274 -32.11 1.69 13.06
C GLU A 274 -32.36 1.13 11.66
N PHE A 275 -31.83 -0.06 11.41
CA PHE A 275 -32.12 -0.80 10.18
C PHE A 275 -33.54 -1.35 10.17
N SER A 276 -34.19 -1.35 9.02
CA SER A 276 -35.51 -1.98 8.82
C SER A 276 -35.47 -2.76 7.49
N ASP A 277 -36.10 -3.93 7.47
CA ASP A 277 -36.31 -4.70 6.25
C ASP A 277 -37.29 -4.01 5.28
N ASP A 278 -38.13 -3.09 5.80
CA ASP A 278 -38.94 -2.17 5.01
C ASP A 278 -38.07 -1.01 4.50
N ALA A 279 -37.83 -0.98 3.18
CA ALA A 279 -37.03 0.04 2.52
C ALA A 279 -37.56 1.46 2.79
N THR A 280 -38.90 1.64 2.84
CA THR A 280 -39.53 2.92 3.13
C THR A 280 -39.12 3.46 4.50
N ARG A 281 -39.22 2.61 5.52
CA ARG A 281 -38.81 2.93 6.88
C ARG A 281 -37.32 3.13 7.02
N TYR A 282 -36.50 2.26 6.34
CA TYR A 282 -35.05 2.34 6.43
C TYR A 282 -34.49 3.63 5.81
N VAL A 283 -35.01 4.04 4.63
CA VAL A 283 -34.64 5.31 3.99
C VAL A 283 -35.05 6.50 4.87
N GLY A 284 -36.24 6.46 5.46
CA GLY A 284 -36.69 7.49 6.40
C GLY A 284 -35.75 7.62 7.61
N ASN A 285 -35.42 6.50 8.25
CA ASN A 285 -34.47 6.46 9.38
C ASN A 285 -33.07 6.97 8.98
N ALA A 286 -32.59 6.62 7.78
CA ALA A 286 -31.28 7.01 7.28
C ALA A 286 -31.12 8.50 7.05
N LEU A 287 -32.21 9.23 6.78
CA LEU A 287 -32.22 10.68 6.61
C LEU A 287 -32.23 11.48 7.93
N SER A 288 -32.35 10.77 9.08
CA SER A 288 -32.21 11.42 10.40
C SER A 288 -30.98 12.39 10.39
N PRO A 289 -31.10 13.59 11.06
CA PRO A 289 -32.17 14.04 11.93
C PRO A 289 -33.36 14.71 11.24
N ALA A 290 -33.41 14.72 9.88
CA ALA A 290 -34.57 15.27 9.18
C ALA A 290 -35.80 14.38 9.37
N GLN A 291 -36.97 15.00 9.59
CA GLN A 291 -38.25 14.29 9.68
C GLN A 291 -38.83 14.12 8.28
N VAL A 292 -39.06 12.88 7.92
CA VAL A 292 -39.62 12.48 6.60
C VAL A 292 -41.12 12.31 6.74
N ILE A 293 -41.89 12.91 5.82
CA ILE A 293 -43.35 12.81 5.76
C ILE A 293 -43.75 11.51 5.07
N ALA A 294 -43.18 11.23 3.92
CA ALA A 294 -43.45 10.04 3.12
C ALA A 294 -42.22 9.62 2.31
N VAL A 295 -42.11 8.32 2.03
CA VAL A 295 -41.10 7.75 1.13
C VAL A 295 -41.85 6.88 0.14
N ASN A 296 -41.59 7.08 -1.15
CA ASN A 296 -42.09 6.25 -2.22
C ASN A 296 -40.90 5.53 -2.88
N ILE A 297 -40.94 4.20 -2.92
CA ILE A 297 -39.87 3.37 -3.44
C ILE A 297 -40.22 2.90 -4.84
N ASN A 298 -39.37 3.23 -5.81
CA ASN A 298 -39.40 2.68 -7.15
C ASN A 298 -38.26 1.63 -7.28
N VAL A 299 -38.65 0.37 -7.24
CA VAL A 299 -37.72 -0.76 -7.27
C VAL A 299 -37.04 -0.89 -8.63
N GLU A 300 -37.74 -0.57 -9.74
CA GLU A 300 -37.23 -0.70 -11.11
C GLU A 300 -36.08 0.27 -11.37
N GLU A 301 -36.16 1.49 -10.83
CA GLU A 301 -35.17 2.55 -10.99
C GLU A 301 -34.17 2.64 -9.83
N ASN A 302 -34.32 1.79 -8.82
CA ASN A 302 -33.58 1.85 -7.55
C ASN A 302 -33.64 3.27 -6.91
N LEU A 303 -34.81 3.90 -6.97
CA LEU A 303 -35.05 5.28 -6.55
C LEU A 303 -36.00 5.34 -5.36
N ALA A 304 -35.66 6.18 -4.39
CA ALA A 304 -36.50 6.53 -3.25
C ALA A 304 -36.87 8.03 -3.34
N ASP A 305 -38.12 8.33 -3.68
CA ASP A 305 -38.65 9.69 -3.60
C ASP A 305 -39.11 9.98 -2.17
N VAL A 306 -38.45 10.94 -1.57
CA VAL A 306 -38.66 11.31 -0.15
C VAL A 306 -39.30 12.68 -0.04
N LEU A 307 -40.45 12.74 0.60
CA LEU A 307 -41.17 13.96 0.83
C LEU A 307 -40.86 14.47 2.26
N VAL A 308 -40.39 15.69 2.34
CA VAL A 308 -40.05 16.36 3.60
C VAL A 308 -40.78 17.71 3.71
N ALA A 309 -40.91 18.21 4.93
CA ALA A 309 -41.45 19.57 5.15
C ALA A 309 -40.45 20.62 4.60
N PRO A 310 -40.92 21.82 4.16
CA PRO A 310 -40.07 22.85 3.56
C PRO A 310 -38.90 23.28 4.44
N ASP A 311 -39.10 23.34 5.74
CA ASP A 311 -38.09 23.68 6.76
C ASP A 311 -37.07 22.54 6.98
N MET A 312 -37.40 21.31 6.59
CA MET A 312 -36.55 20.12 6.74
C MET A 312 -35.71 19.80 5.50
N VAL A 313 -36.00 20.40 4.31
CA VAL A 313 -35.29 20.13 3.06
C VAL A 313 -33.79 20.32 3.22
N SER A 314 -33.35 21.46 3.75
CA SER A 314 -31.94 21.76 4.00
C SER A 314 -31.25 20.75 4.94
N LEU A 315 -32.00 20.25 5.93
CA LEU A 315 -31.51 19.28 6.91
C LEU A 315 -31.43 17.87 6.29
N ALA A 316 -32.39 17.49 5.45
CA ALA A 316 -32.44 16.22 4.75
C ALA A 316 -31.33 16.11 3.73
N ILE A 317 -31.06 17.17 2.96
CA ILE A 317 -29.92 17.24 2.03
C ILE A 317 -28.62 17.31 2.82
N GLY A 318 -28.55 18.15 3.84
CA GLY A 318 -27.36 18.43 4.63
C GLY A 318 -26.38 19.36 3.90
N ARG A 319 -25.31 19.73 4.59
CA ARG A 319 -24.25 20.56 4.03
C ARG A 319 -23.59 19.84 2.85
N GLU A 320 -23.53 20.47 1.69
CA GLU A 320 -22.93 19.91 0.46
C GLU A 320 -23.54 18.55 0.03
N GLY A 321 -24.82 18.30 0.36
CA GLY A 321 -25.49 17.04 0.05
C GLY A 321 -25.01 15.84 0.89
N GLN A 322 -24.29 16.08 1.97
CA GLN A 322 -23.62 15.03 2.75
C GLN A 322 -24.61 14.07 3.43
N ASN A 323 -25.71 14.59 3.98
CA ASN A 323 -26.68 13.73 4.67
C ASN A 323 -27.41 12.79 3.70
N SER A 324 -27.90 13.32 2.57
CA SER A 324 -28.54 12.52 1.52
C SER A 324 -27.60 11.51 0.88
N ARG A 325 -26.35 11.90 0.59
CA ARG A 325 -25.32 11.01 0.03
C ARG A 325 -24.95 9.86 0.98
N LEU A 326 -24.77 10.15 2.27
CA LEU A 326 -24.52 9.10 3.26
C LEU A 326 -25.71 8.18 3.46
N ALA A 327 -26.93 8.73 3.45
CA ALA A 327 -28.16 7.94 3.53
C ALA A 327 -28.30 7.02 2.30
N ALA A 328 -28.00 7.52 1.11
CA ALA A 328 -28.03 6.72 -0.12
C ALA A 328 -26.98 5.59 -0.07
N ARG A 329 -25.75 5.86 0.34
CA ARG A 329 -24.71 4.82 0.51
C ARG A 329 -25.08 3.79 1.57
N LEU A 330 -25.74 4.23 2.66
CA LEU A 330 -26.15 3.36 3.77
C LEU A 330 -27.25 2.40 3.35
N THR A 331 -28.24 2.90 2.62
CA THR A 331 -29.45 2.16 2.25
C THR A 331 -29.35 1.44 0.90
N GLY A 332 -28.40 1.86 0.04
CA GLY A 332 -28.24 1.36 -1.32
C GLY A 332 -29.25 1.94 -2.31
N TRP A 333 -30.11 2.89 -1.89
CA TRP A 333 -31.11 3.55 -2.73
C TRP A 333 -30.61 4.91 -3.22
N ARG A 334 -30.95 5.27 -4.45
CA ARG A 334 -30.83 6.66 -4.92
C ARG A 334 -31.95 7.47 -4.26
N ILE A 335 -31.60 8.56 -3.55
CA ILE A 335 -32.55 9.32 -2.76
C ILE A 335 -32.82 10.66 -3.44
N ASN A 336 -34.08 10.87 -3.82
CA ASN A 336 -34.59 12.13 -4.35
C ASN A 336 -35.44 12.81 -3.27
N ILE A 337 -35.05 14.03 -2.85
CA ILE A 337 -35.71 14.75 -1.76
C ILE A 337 -36.61 15.83 -2.38
N ARG A 338 -37.90 15.78 -2.05
CA ARG A 338 -38.91 16.74 -2.52
C ARG A 338 -39.53 17.49 -1.33
N ASP A 339 -39.84 18.75 -1.59
CA ASP A 339 -40.62 19.61 -0.68
C ASP A 339 -42.10 19.26 -0.77
N ALA A 340 -42.75 19.05 0.38
CA ALA A 340 -44.18 18.74 0.44
C ALA A 340 -45.10 19.86 -0.07
N SER A 341 -44.61 21.10 -0.14
CA SER A 341 -45.37 22.25 -0.66
C SER A 341 -45.04 22.62 -2.10
N ALA A 342 -44.05 21.94 -2.74
CA ALA A 342 -43.73 22.20 -4.11
C ALA A 342 -44.74 21.54 -5.05
N PRO A 343 -45.24 22.22 -6.10
CA PRO A 343 -46.05 21.58 -7.14
C PRO A 343 -45.27 20.47 -7.81
N GLU A 344 -45.97 19.39 -8.25
CA GLU A 344 -45.42 18.16 -8.78
C GLU A 344 -44.42 18.37 -9.96
N ASP A 345 -44.44 19.53 -10.62
CA ASP A 345 -43.64 19.90 -11.78
C ASP A 345 -42.23 20.48 -11.48
N LEU A 346 -41.89 20.78 -10.22
CA LEU A 346 -40.55 21.24 -9.86
C LEU A 346 -39.70 20.05 -9.40
N GLN A 347 -39.15 19.34 -10.37
CA GLN A 347 -38.08 18.36 -10.13
C GLN A 347 -36.83 19.14 -9.63
N LEU A 348 -36.55 19.04 -8.34
CA LEU A 348 -35.21 19.31 -7.84
C LEU A 348 -34.27 18.31 -8.50
N GLU A 349 -33.24 18.79 -9.18
CA GLU A 349 -32.21 17.97 -9.79
C GLU A 349 -31.74 16.91 -8.78
N ALA A 350 -31.80 15.65 -9.20
CA ALA A 350 -31.30 14.54 -8.39
C ALA A 350 -29.89 14.84 -7.91
N ALA A 351 -29.65 14.69 -6.61
CA ALA A 351 -28.29 14.77 -6.07
C ALA A 351 -27.39 13.86 -6.92
N PRO A 352 -26.16 14.31 -7.26
CA PRO A 352 -25.23 13.54 -8.09
C PRO A 352 -25.10 12.13 -7.53
N ASP A 353 -25.09 11.14 -8.42
CA ASP A 353 -25.06 9.72 -8.10
C ASP A 353 -23.95 9.40 -7.10
N PRO A 354 -24.27 9.04 -5.83
CA PRO A 354 -23.25 8.81 -4.80
C PRO A 354 -22.42 7.55 -5.06
N LEU A 355 -22.84 6.69 -6.02
CA LEU A 355 -22.10 5.49 -6.43
C LEU A 355 -21.04 5.79 -7.51
N ALA A 356 -21.07 7.00 -8.11
CA ALA A 356 -20.11 7.38 -9.13
C ALA A 356 -18.78 7.97 -8.59
N ALA A 357 -18.67 8.23 -7.28
CA ALA A 357 -17.51 8.92 -6.70
C ALA A 357 -16.42 8.00 -6.12
N ASP A 358 -16.67 6.70 -5.95
CA ASP A 358 -15.68 5.73 -5.45
C ASP A 358 -15.50 4.60 -6.48
N GLY A 359 -15.07 4.95 -7.69
CA GLY A 359 -14.72 4.00 -8.75
C GLY A 359 -13.28 3.55 -8.65
N ASP A 360 -13.02 2.59 -7.80
CA ASP A 360 -12.05 1.55 -8.07
C ASP A 360 -12.58 0.24 -7.47
N VAL A 361 -13.12 -0.60 -8.30
CA VAL A 361 -13.02 -2.05 -8.42
C VAL A 361 -14.13 -2.61 -9.32
N ALA A 362 -13.70 -3.13 -10.49
CA ALA A 362 -14.24 -4.26 -11.28
C ALA A 362 -15.68 -4.29 -11.77
N GLY A 363 -15.75 -4.19 -13.10
CA GLY A 363 -16.45 -5.15 -13.98
C GLY A 363 -17.95 -5.08 -14.09
N GLY A 364 -18.43 -4.70 -15.30
CA GLY A 364 -19.76 -5.04 -15.76
C GLY A 364 -20.31 -4.09 -16.81
N ASP A 365 -20.23 -4.56 -18.05
CA ASP A 365 -20.84 -4.09 -19.28
C ASP A 365 -22.17 -3.36 -19.14
N SER A 366 -22.26 -2.17 -19.74
CA SER A 366 -23.31 -1.91 -20.74
C SER A 366 -23.08 -0.59 -21.45
N ALA A 367 -23.29 -0.64 -22.75
CA ALA A 367 -23.05 0.35 -23.77
C ALA A 367 -23.97 1.59 -23.68
N GLY A 368 -23.37 2.73 -24.10
CA GLY A 368 -24.07 3.83 -24.74
C GLY A 368 -24.09 5.13 -23.95
N GLU A 369 -23.19 6.03 -24.33
CA GLU A 369 -23.33 7.46 -24.53
C GLU A 369 -22.01 8.17 -24.25
N SER A 370 -21.69 9.12 -25.09
CA SER A 370 -20.49 9.93 -25.17
C SER A 370 -19.85 10.26 -23.81
N ALA A 371 -18.97 9.40 -23.38
CA ALA A 371 -18.14 9.64 -22.20
C ALA A 371 -17.15 10.75 -22.53
N ASP A 372 -17.03 11.75 -21.68
CA ASP A 372 -15.94 12.73 -21.69
C ASP A 372 -14.58 12.00 -21.60
N LEU A 373 -13.99 11.73 -22.78
CA LEU A 373 -12.71 11.05 -22.93
C LEU A 373 -11.56 11.88 -22.36
N GLY A 374 -11.78 13.18 -22.17
CA GLY A 374 -10.79 14.11 -21.61
C GLY A 374 -10.45 13.84 -20.15
N GLY A 375 -11.37 13.24 -19.36
CA GLY A 375 -11.16 12.88 -17.95
C GLY A 375 -10.41 11.58 -17.71
N LEU A 376 -10.32 10.69 -18.72
CA LEU A 376 -9.76 9.33 -18.57
C LEU A 376 -8.22 9.32 -18.51
N THR A 377 -7.64 8.29 -17.88
CA THR A 377 -6.18 8.07 -17.87
C THR A 377 -5.71 7.53 -19.23
N VAL A 378 -4.43 7.76 -19.57
CA VAL A 378 -3.83 7.27 -20.83
C VAL A 378 -3.90 5.75 -20.94
N ALA A 379 -3.83 5.03 -19.82
CA ALA A 379 -3.98 3.57 -19.79
C ALA A 379 -5.40 3.15 -20.22
N ARG A 380 -6.43 3.79 -19.68
CA ARG A 380 -7.83 3.50 -20.01
C ARG A 380 -8.19 3.89 -21.44
N LEU A 381 -7.64 5.00 -21.95
CA LEU A 381 -7.82 5.42 -23.35
C LEU A 381 -7.20 4.41 -24.34
N ARG A 382 -6.05 3.82 -24.01
CA ARG A 382 -5.45 2.76 -24.83
C ARG A 382 -6.25 1.47 -24.83
N GLU A 383 -6.87 1.14 -23.72
CA GLU A 383 -7.75 -0.02 -23.58
C GLU A 383 -9.02 0.15 -24.44
N ILE A 384 -9.66 1.33 -24.38
CA ILE A 384 -10.81 1.68 -25.23
C ILE A 384 -10.44 1.65 -26.72
N ALA A 385 -9.25 2.15 -27.07
CA ALA A 385 -8.79 2.11 -28.45
C ALA A 385 -8.52 0.67 -28.93
N ALA A 386 -8.00 -0.21 -28.05
CA ALA A 386 -7.80 -1.63 -28.35
C ALA A 386 -9.13 -2.38 -28.50
N GLU A 387 -10.12 -2.11 -27.64
CA GLU A 387 -11.47 -2.68 -27.73
C GLU A 387 -12.19 -2.28 -29.02
N ARG A 388 -11.89 -1.10 -29.56
CA ARG A 388 -12.46 -0.56 -30.79
C ARG A 388 -11.59 -0.75 -32.02
N GLU A 389 -10.51 -1.53 -31.92
CA GLU A 389 -9.51 -1.81 -32.98
C GLU A 389 -8.92 -0.55 -33.63
N ILE A 390 -8.78 0.55 -32.85
CA ILE A 390 -8.22 1.81 -33.31
C ILE A 390 -6.70 1.79 -33.16
N SER A 391 -5.97 2.00 -34.27
CA SER A 391 -4.52 2.02 -34.26
C SER A 391 -3.99 3.31 -33.64
N LEU A 392 -3.23 3.17 -32.55
CA LEU A 392 -2.55 4.28 -31.83
C LEU A 392 -1.07 4.40 -32.19
N THR A 393 -0.64 3.84 -33.32
CA THR A 393 0.77 3.81 -33.72
C THR A 393 1.34 5.22 -33.91
N GLY A 394 2.34 5.59 -33.09
CA GLY A 394 2.97 6.92 -33.15
C GLY A 394 2.38 7.98 -32.22
N LEU A 395 1.22 7.74 -31.58
CA LEU A 395 0.60 8.71 -30.66
C LEU A 395 1.14 8.57 -29.23
N ARG A 396 1.71 9.64 -28.71
CA ARG A 396 2.31 9.66 -27.36
C ARG A 396 1.60 10.61 -26.39
N LEU A 397 0.94 11.62 -26.87
CA LEU A 397 0.22 12.58 -26.03
C LEU A 397 -1.22 12.15 -25.80
N LYS A 398 -1.75 12.42 -24.61
CA LYS A 398 -3.12 12.07 -24.22
C LYS A 398 -4.15 12.69 -25.17
N ALA A 399 -3.94 13.94 -25.57
CA ALA A 399 -4.83 14.65 -26.49
C ALA A 399 -4.92 13.98 -27.88
N ASP A 400 -3.81 13.44 -28.38
CA ASP A 400 -3.77 12.75 -29.68
C ASP A 400 -4.54 11.42 -29.64
N ILE A 401 -4.46 10.71 -28.50
CA ILE A 401 -5.19 9.47 -28.28
C ILE A 401 -6.70 9.71 -28.19
N VAL A 402 -7.11 10.75 -27.46
CA VAL A 402 -8.52 11.16 -27.38
C VAL A 402 -9.05 11.52 -28.76
N GLY A 403 -8.34 12.35 -29.51
CA GLY A 403 -8.72 12.76 -30.87
C GLY A 403 -8.84 11.58 -31.85
N ALA A 404 -7.98 10.55 -31.73
CA ALA A 404 -8.06 9.34 -32.54
C ALA A 404 -9.33 8.51 -32.21
N ILE A 405 -9.69 8.42 -30.94
CA ILE A 405 -10.90 7.68 -30.49
C ILE A 405 -12.18 8.43 -30.92
N GLU A 406 -12.20 9.76 -30.81
CA GLU A 406 -13.33 10.59 -31.23
C GLU A 406 -13.53 10.58 -32.76
N ALA A 407 -12.43 10.63 -33.53
CA ALA A 407 -12.47 10.55 -34.98
C ALA A 407 -13.02 9.19 -35.48
N ALA A 408 -12.65 8.09 -34.82
CA ALA A 408 -13.15 6.78 -35.12
C ALA A 408 -14.64 6.61 -34.78
N ALA A 409 -15.11 7.27 -33.70
CA ALA A 409 -16.51 7.26 -33.30
C ALA A 409 -17.41 8.05 -34.32
N THR A 410 -16.87 9.12 -34.90
CA THR A 410 -17.59 9.91 -35.94
C THR A 410 -17.67 9.19 -37.30
N THR A 411 -16.67 8.34 -37.60
CA THR A 411 -16.68 7.55 -38.87
C THR A 411 -17.59 6.33 -38.81
N ALA A 412 -17.87 5.79 -37.63
CA ALA A 412 -18.80 4.67 -37.46
C ALA A 412 -20.30 5.04 -37.57
N GLY A 413 -20.60 6.34 -37.53
CA GLY A 413 -21.98 6.87 -37.65
C GLY A 413 -22.43 7.26 -39.07
N SER A 414 -21.59 7.06 -40.12
CA SER A 414 -21.88 7.47 -41.49
C SER A 414 -21.56 6.33 -42.49
N THR A 415 -22.32 5.27 -42.45
CA THR A 415 -22.41 4.31 -43.59
C THR A 415 -23.84 3.96 -43.83
N ASP A 416 -24.50 4.78 -44.63
CA ASP A 416 -25.47 4.31 -45.58
C ASP A 416 -25.42 5.26 -46.80
N ASP A 417 -25.24 4.58 -47.94
CA ASP A 417 -25.52 4.97 -49.31
C ASP A 417 -24.41 5.48 -50.23
N ALA A 418 -24.27 4.71 -51.31
CA ALA A 418 -23.80 4.97 -52.67
C ALA A 418 -22.40 4.50 -53.10
N THR A 419 -22.45 3.38 -53.80
CA THR A 419 -21.65 2.91 -54.94
C THR A 419 -21.03 4.03 -55.80
N ASP A 420 -19.72 3.99 -56.12
CA ASP A 420 -19.19 3.81 -57.49
C ASP A 420 -17.64 3.83 -57.49
N GLU A 421 -17.07 2.93 -58.28
CA GLU A 421 -15.66 2.71 -58.59
C GLU A 421 -15.20 3.64 -59.73
N PRO A 422 -13.92 3.53 -60.24
CA PRO A 422 -12.66 4.02 -59.74
C PRO A 422 -11.93 4.94 -60.75
N ALA A 423 -10.85 5.60 -60.36
CA ALA A 423 -9.83 6.03 -61.34
C ALA A 423 -8.44 6.27 -60.70
N HIS A 424 -7.50 5.62 -61.34
CA HIS A 424 -6.06 5.73 -61.27
C HIS A 424 -5.50 7.15 -61.44
N GLU A 425 -4.34 7.47 -60.81
CA GLU A 425 -3.07 7.98 -61.40
C GLU A 425 -2.12 8.37 -60.30
N GLU A 426 -1.08 7.70 -60.20
CA GLU A 426 0.35 7.81 -60.53
C GLU A 426 1.05 9.15 -60.18
N ALA A 427 2.15 8.91 -59.47
CA ALA A 427 3.50 9.45 -59.65
C ALA A 427 3.87 10.85 -59.11
N ALA A 428 4.88 10.97 -58.34
CA ALA A 428 6.29 11.15 -58.47
C ALA A 428 6.85 11.97 -57.32
N ALA A 429 7.75 11.45 -56.61
CA ALA A 429 9.18 11.74 -56.38
C ALA A 429 9.63 13.20 -56.44
N ASP A 430 10.31 13.62 -55.42
CA ASP A 430 11.68 14.18 -55.42
C ASP A 430 12.01 14.77 -54.02
N ASP A 431 12.94 14.26 -53.33
CA ASP A 431 14.36 14.43 -53.17
C ASP A 431 14.79 15.84 -52.73
N THR A 432 15.56 15.88 -51.72
CA THR A 432 16.77 16.61 -51.29
C THR A 432 16.70 16.93 -49.81
N ALA A 433 17.47 16.24 -48.99
CA ALA A 433 18.91 16.38 -48.68
C ALA A 433 19.28 17.61 -47.83
N ALA A 434 19.94 17.23 -46.79
CA ALA A 434 21.14 17.82 -46.19
C ALA A 434 21.00 18.68 -44.91
N THR A 435 21.61 18.07 -43.89
CA THR A 435 22.68 18.60 -43.03
C THR A 435 22.40 19.86 -42.18
N ASP A 436 22.57 19.76 -40.90
CA ASP A 436 23.82 19.92 -40.18
C ASP A 436 23.62 19.87 -38.66
N ALA A 437 24.39 19.10 -37.96
CA ALA A 437 24.78 19.31 -36.58
C ALA A 437 26.18 19.99 -36.64
N PRO A 438 26.85 20.42 -35.58
CA PRO A 438 26.69 20.28 -34.14
C PRO A 438 27.10 21.52 -33.30
N ALA A 439 27.36 21.28 -32.04
CA ALA A 439 28.27 21.91 -31.08
C ALA A 439 27.54 22.52 -29.86
N ASP A 440 27.75 21.90 -28.70
CA ASP A 440 28.72 22.18 -27.61
C ASP A 440 28.54 23.56 -26.94
N GLU A 441 28.27 23.53 -25.67
CA GLU A 441 29.08 24.15 -24.63
C GLU A 441 28.47 23.97 -23.23
N GLU A 442 29.09 23.16 -22.43
CA GLU A 442 29.29 23.37 -21.01
C GLU A 442 30.56 24.20 -20.81
N PRO A 443 30.99 24.58 -19.60
CA PRO A 443 30.36 24.99 -18.33
C PRO A 443 30.96 26.33 -17.84
N VAL A 444 30.43 26.95 -16.78
CA VAL A 444 31.26 27.84 -15.94
C VAL A 444 30.84 27.79 -14.48
N THR A 445 31.78 27.36 -13.72
CA THR A 445 32.04 27.47 -12.29
C THR A 445 32.17 28.92 -11.82
N ALA A 446 31.91 29.13 -10.52
CA ALA A 446 32.64 29.96 -9.55
C ALA A 446 31.71 30.26 -8.36
N ASP A 447 32.00 29.85 -7.18
CA ASP A 447 33.09 30.04 -6.22
C ASP A 447 32.82 31.23 -5.27
N ALA A 448 33.20 30.92 -4.04
CA ALA A 448 33.64 31.79 -2.96
C ALA A 448 32.56 32.43 -2.08
N ALA A 449 32.61 32.29 -0.87
CA ALA A 449 33.50 32.37 0.29
C ALA A 449 32.66 32.96 1.43
N ALA A 450 32.64 32.32 2.55
CA ALA A 450 33.56 32.43 3.70
C ALA A 450 33.17 33.57 4.68
N ALA A 451 33.38 33.17 5.88
CA ALA A 451 33.69 33.90 7.12
C ALA A 451 32.49 34.18 8.01
N ASP A 452 32.51 33.86 9.20
CA ASP A 452 33.46 33.64 10.30
C ASP A 452 32.85 34.27 11.56
N THR A 453 33.33 33.78 12.67
CA THR A 453 33.30 34.24 14.05
C THR A 453 32.08 33.81 14.87
N ALA A 454 32.24 32.87 15.78
CA ALA A 454 33.05 32.76 16.99
C ALA A 454 32.49 33.58 18.17
N GLU A 455 32.53 32.85 19.27
CA GLU A 455 32.69 33.30 20.68
C GLU A 455 31.40 33.60 21.44
N GLU A 456 31.18 33.21 22.61
CA GLU A 456 31.94 32.67 23.75
C GLU A 456 30.93 32.35 24.85
N ALA A 457 31.05 31.23 25.47
CA ALA A 457 31.49 30.95 26.82
C ALA A 457 30.54 31.33 27.98
N ALA A 458 30.35 30.27 28.78
CA ALA A 458 30.40 30.24 30.25
C ALA A 458 29.30 30.96 31.05
N ASP A 459 28.59 30.26 31.89
CA ASP A 459 28.91 30.15 33.28
C ASP A 459 27.85 29.30 34.01
N ALA A 460 28.30 28.30 34.74
CA ALA A 460 27.63 27.76 35.89
C ALA A 460 28.17 28.51 37.12
N PRO A 461 27.44 28.59 38.23
CA PRO A 461 27.50 27.48 39.18
C PRO A 461 26.27 27.26 40.11
N ALA A 462 26.18 26.05 40.51
CA ALA A 462 25.91 25.40 41.79
C ALA A 462 25.38 26.19 42.99
N LYS A 463 24.70 25.37 43.82
CA LYS A 463 24.46 25.40 45.29
C LYS A 463 23.13 25.99 45.75
N GLU A 464 22.45 25.52 46.70
CA GLU A 464 22.66 24.60 47.83
C GLU A 464 21.32 24.45 48.54
N GLU A 465 21.05 23.24 49.00
CA GLU A 465 20.53 22.86 50.32
C GLU A 465 19.38 23.65 50.99
N ALA A 466 18.40 22.97 51.45
CA ALA A 466 18.08 22.56 52.82
C ALA A 466 16.64 22.12 52.92
N ALA A 467 16.34 20.92 53.28
CA ALA A 467 15.99 20.41 54.61
C ALA A 467 14.88 21.22 55.34
N GLY A 468 13.83 20.51 55.69
CA GLY A 468 12.84 20.98 56.66
C GLY A 468 11.65 20.05 56.77
N ASP A 469 11.78 19.17 57.69
CA ASP A 469 10.84 18.38 58.46
C ASP A 469 9.49 19.06 58.76
N GLY A 470 8.49 18.22 58.95
CA GLY A 470 7.52 18.41 60.01
C GLY A 470 6.04 18.30 59.61
N ASP A 471 5.52 17.21 60.08
CA ASP A 471 4.21 16.85 60.58
C ASP A 471 3.25 16.09 59.67
#